data_9b3b618b39f81c0c874fd0370c944d89
#
_entry.id   9b3b618b39f81c0c874fd0370c944d89
#
_cell.length_a   1.000
_cell.length_b   1.000
_cell.length_c   1.000
_cell.angle_alpha   90.00
_cell.angle_beta   90.00
_cell.angle_gamma   90.00
#
_symmetry.space_group_name_H-M   'P 1'
#
loop_
_entity.id
_entity.type
_entity.pdbx_description
1 polymer ?
#
loop_
_entity_poly.entity_id
_entity_poly.type
_entity_poly.pdbx_seq_one_letter_code
_entity_poly.pdbx_strand_id
1 'polypeptide(L)'
;GNSCRSQMAEGWAHVLKNDVIEAYSAGIEMHGLNPRAVEVMKEAGVDISGHRSKLVDEFRDENFDAVVTVCGHANETCPMWLGAKTRIIHVGFDDPPKLAKDAKSEEEALAHYRRVRDEIKLFIQSLPEALSAPEGVHHE
;
A
#
# COMPACT_ATOMS: atom_id res chain seq x y z
N GLY A 1 10.12 -1.64 1.43
CA GLY A 1 9.72 -2.91 1.98
C GLY A 1 8.24 -2.96 2.31
N ASN A 2 7.80 -4.09 2.74
CA ASN A 2 6.39 -4.33 3.04
C ASN A 2 6.11 -3.96 4.51
N SER A 3 6.24 -2.69 4.87
CA SER A 3 6.09 -2.30 6.26
C SER A 3 5.10 -1.19 6.52
N CYS A 4 4.81 -0.36 5.54
CA CYS A 4 3.97 0.81 5.76
C CYS A 4 2.85 0.94 4.72
N ARG A 5 3.14 1.58 3.57
CA ARG A 5 2.09 1.92 2.59
C ARG A 5 1.27 0.73 2.12
N SER A 6 1.93 -0.34 1.69
CA SER A 6 1.20 -1.50 1.18
C SER A 6 0.45 -2.23 2.28
N GLN A 7 0.96 -2.21 3.52
CA GLN A 7 0.24 -2.80 4.64
C GLN A 7 -1.01 -2.00 4.98
N MET A 8 -0.93 -0.68 4.91
CA MET A 8 -2.11 0.15 5.12
C MET A 8 -3.15 -0.10 4.03
N ALA A 9 -2.68 -0.25 2.78
CA ALA A 9 -3.59 -0.54 1.68
C ALA A 9 -4.28 -1.88 1.86
N GLU A 10 -3.54 -2.89 2.28
CA GLU A 10 -4.13 -4.20 2.56
C GLU A 10 -5.17 -4.11 3.66
N GLY A 11 -4.87 -3.36 4.73
CA GLY A 11 -5.81 -3.16 5.83
C GLY A 11 -7.10 -2.51 5.38
N TRP A 12 -7.00 -1.43 4.59
CA TRP A 12 -8.19 -0.77 4.08
C TRP A 12 -9.00 -1.68 3.17
N ALA A 13 -8.32 -2.47 2.31
CA ALA A 13 -9.02 -3.37 1.41
C ALA A 13 -9.80 -4.43 2.19
N HIS A 14 -9.22 -4.96 3.25
CA HIS A 14 -9.90 -5.96 4.07
C HIS A 14 -11.15 -5.39 4.73
N VAL A 15 -11.10 -4.13 5.17
CA VAL A 15 -12.21 -3.53 5.88
C VAL A 15 -13.28 -3.01 4.93
N LEU A 16 -12.87 -2.39 3.82
CA LEU A 16 -13.80 -1.70 2.94
C LEU A 16 -14.29 -2.54 1.77
N LYS A 17 -13.48 -3.49 1.32
CA LYS A 17 -13.76 -4.21 0.07
C LYS A 17 -13.63 -5.73 0.21
N ASN A 18 -13.75 -6.24 1.41
CA ASN A 18 -13.56 -7.67 1.67
C ASN A 18 -14.49 -8.57 0.86
N ASP A 19 -15.66 -8.07 0.50
CA ASP A 19 -16.64 -8.85 -0.26
C ASP A 19 -16.39 -8.87 -1.76
N VAL A 20 -15.51 -7.99 -2.27
CA VAL A 20 -15.24 -7.90 -3.72
C VAL A 20 -13.76 -8.02 -4.05
N ILE A 21 -12.87 -7.91 -3.06
CA ILE A 21 -11.42 -7.94 -3.30
C ILE A 21 -10.75 -8.86 -2.28
N GLU A 22 -9.90 -9.74 -2.78
CA GLU A 22 -9.01 -10.52 -1.94
C GLU A 22 -7.63 -9.87 -2.05
N ALA A 23 -7.20 -9.19 -0.99
CA ALA A 23 -6.02 -8.34 -1.04
C ALA A 23 -4.83 -8.98 -0.35
N TYR A 24 -3.67 -8.77 -0.96
CA TYR A 24 -2.38 -9.20 -0.42
C TYR A 24 -1.39 -8.06 -0.57
N SER A 25 -0.39 -8.01 0.30
CA SER A 25 0.68 -7.03 0.17
C SER A 25 2.04 -7.69 0.26
N ALA A 26 3.03 -7.08 -0.37
CA ALA A 26 4.39 -7.62 -0.37
C ALA A 26 5.38 -6.53 -0.73
N GLY A 27 6.66 -6.78 -0.47
CA GLY A 27 7.74 -5.89 -0.85
C GLY A 27 8.97 -6.67 -1.29
N ILE A 28 10.02 -5.94 -1.66
CA ILE A 28 11.26 -6.56 -2.09
C ILE A 28 12.17 -6.90 -0.91
N GLU A 29 11.91 -6.29 0.25
CA GLU A 29 12.67 -6.56 1.46
C GLU A 29 11.70 -6.68 2.63
N MET A 30 12.10 -7.45 3.64
CA MET A 30 11.31 -7.57 4.86
C MET A 30 11.85 -6.62 5.92
N HIS A 31 11.07 -5.61 6.26
CA HIS A 31 11.46 -4.63 7.27
C HIS A 31 10.61 -4.73 8.54
N GLY A 32 9.70 -5.68 8.59
CA GLY A 32 8.76 -5.75 9.69
C GLY A 32 7.65 -4.74 9.53
N LEU A 33 6.65 -4.86 10.38
CA LEU A 33 5.50 -3.97 10.33
C LEU A 33 5.83 -2.66 11.04
N ASN A 34 5.53 -1.55 10.41
CA ASN A 34 5.86 -0.24 10.94
C ASN A 34 4.92 0.14 12.10
N PRO A 35 5.47 0.42 13.31
CA PRO A 35 4.60 0.72 14.47
C PRO A 35 3.73 1.95 14.28
N ARG A 36 4.22 2.98 13.60
CA ARG A 36 3.41 4.17 13.36
C ARG A 36 2.28 3.89 12.39
N ALA A 37 2.50 3.02 11.40
CA ALA A 37 1.42 2.60 10.52
C ALA A 37 0.34 1.87 11.29
N VAL A 38 0.73 0.98 12.21
CA VAL A 38 -0.22 0.28 13.07
C VAL A 38 -1.04 1.28 13.89
N GLU A 39 -0.35 2.27 14.45
CA GLU A 39 -1.01 3.26 15.31
C GLU A 39 -2.05 4.10 14.54
N VAL A 40 -1.67 4.63 13.38
CA VAL A 40 -2.60 5.49 12.65
C VAL A 40 -3.75 4.71 12.02
N MET A 41 -3.52 3.45 11.66
CA MET A 41 -4.60 2.61 11.18
C MET A 41 -5.58 2.30 12.31
N LYS A 42 -5.07 2.05 13.51
CA LYS A 42 -5.91 1.81 14.67
C LYS A 42 -6.78 3.02 14.98
N GLU A 43 -6.21 4.23 14.84
CA GLU A 43 -7.01 5.46 15.02
C GLU A 43 -8.21 5.50 14.09
N ALA A 44 -8.06 4.94 12.91
CA ALA A 44 -9.11 4.93 11.89
C ALA A 44 -10.01 3.70 11.99
N GLY A 45 -9.81 2.87 13.01
CA GLY A 45 -10.64 1.70 13.24
C GLY A 45 -10.16 0.44 12.53
N VAL A 46 -8.94 0.43 12.03
CA VAL A 46 -8.41 -0.72 11.29
C VAL A 46 -7.21 -1.29 12.03
N ASP A 47 -7.31 -2.55 12.41
CA ASP A 47 -6.23 -3.22 13.14
C ASP A 47 -5.37 -4.03 12.17
N ILE A 48 -4.14 -3.57 11.93
CA ILE A 48 -3.18 -4.30 11.11
C ILE A 48 -2.06 -4.91 11.94
N SER A 49 -2.21 -4.94 13.27
CA SER A 49 -1.14 -5.43 14.15
C SER A 49 -0.81 -6.90 13.93
N GLY A 50 -1.74 -7.66 13.38
CA GLY A 50 -1.50 -9.07 13.06
C GLY A 50 -0.88 -9.32 11.70
N HIS A 51 -0.68 -8.29 10.91
CA HIS A 51 -0.06 -8.44 9.59
C HIS A 51 1.43 -8.69 9.73
N ARG A 52 2.01 -9.30 8.71
CA ARG A 52 3.46 -9.46 8.68
C ARG A 52 4.02 -8.93 7.38
N SER A 53 5.27 -8.53 7.44
CA SER A 53 6.00 -8.13 6.25
C SER A 53 6.25 -9.36 5.38
N LYS A 54 6.04 -9.24 4.08
CA LYS A 54 6.16 -10.35 3.14
C LYS A 54 6.99 -9.94 1.94
N LEU A 55 7.67 -10.91 1.35
CA LEU A 55 8.44 -10.69 0.13
C LEU A 55 7.60 -11.01 -1.10
N VAL A 56 7.85 -10.28 -2.17
CA VAL A 56 7.19 -10.53 -3.45
C VAL A 56 7.39 -11.98 -3.90
N ASP A 57 8.57 -12.56 -3.61
CA ASP A 57 8.84 -13.93 -3.98
C ASP A 57 7.88 -14.94 -3.37
N GLU A 58 7.25 -14.62 -2.24
CA GLU A 58 6.26 -15.52 -1.64
C GLU A 58 5.04 -15.69 -2.53
N PHE A 59 4.82 -14.77 -3.45
CA PHE A 59 3.64 -14.79 -4.33
C PHE A 59 4.01 -15.10 -5.78
N ARG A 60 5.24 -15.54 -6.03
CA ARG A 60 5.73 -15.73 -7.39
C ARG A 60 4.84 -16.63 -8.24
N ASP A 61 4.30 -17.69 -7.63
CA ASP A 61 3.49 -18.66 -8.34
C ASP A 61 2.00 -18.38 -8.27
N GLU A 62 1.62 -17.27 -7.65
CA GLU A 62 0.21 -16.89 -7.53
C GLU A 62 -0.23 -16.07 -8.74
N ASN A 63 -1.48 -16.27 -9.12
CA ASN A 63 -2.06 -15.51 -10.22
C ASN A 63 -2.93 -14.41 -9.65
N PHE A 64 -2.58 -13.17 -9.92
CA PHE A 64 -3.34 -12.02 -9.46
C PHE A 64 -4.02 -11.35 -10.65
N ASP A 65 -5.23 -10.84 -10.42
CA ASP A 65 -5.93 -10.06 -11.45
C ASP A 65 -5.25 -8.72 -11.66
N ALA A 66 -4.70 -8.15 -10.59
CA ALA A 66 -4.03 -6.86 -10.67
C ALA A 66 -2.94 -6.75 -9.61
N VAL A 67 -1.90 -6.01 -9.92
CA VAL A 67 -0.84 -5.65 -8.99
C VAL A 67 -0.77 -4.14 -8.93
N VAL A 68 -0.86 -3.58 -7.74
CA VAL A 68 -0.77 -2.14 -7.53
C VAL A 68 0.57 -1.84 -6.85
N THR A 69 1.40 -1.04 -7.50
CA THR A 69 2.66 -0.61 -6.88
C THR A 69 2.45 0.75 -6.24
N VAL A 70 3.00 0.92 -5.04
CA VAL A 70 2.76 2.13 -4.25
C VAL A 70 4.02 2.98 -4.06
N CYS A 71 5.10 2.65 -4.74
CA CYS A 71 6.34 3.44 -4.67
C CYS A 71 6.12 4.80 -5.31
N GLY A 72 6.46 5.87 -4.62
CA GLY A 72 6.15 7.21 -5.06
C GLY A 72 7.32 8.03 -5.55
N HIS A 73 8.55 7.56 -5.37
CA HIS A 73 9.73 8.32 -5.71
C HIS A 73 10.63 7.59 -6.67
N ALA A 74 11.33 8.35 -7.52
CA ALA A 74 12.23 7.77 -8.51
C ALA A 74 13.36 6.95 -7.88
N ASN A 75 13.73 7.28 -6.65
CA ASN A 75 14.81 6.58 -5.96
C ASN A 75 14.37 5.32 -5.26
N GLU A 76 13.08 5.07 -5.18
CA GLU A 76 12.60 3.85 -4.56
C GLU A 76 12.70 2.69 -5.54
N THR A 77 13.10 1.54 -5.02
CA THR A 77 13.08 0.33 -5.82
C THR A 77 11.70 -0.28 -5.75
N CYS A 78 11.03 -0.34 -6.88
CA CYS A 78 9.70 -0.93 -6.96
C CYS A 78 9.79 -2.35 -7.47
N PRO A 79 9.03 -3.29 -6.89
CA PRO A 79 9.01 -4.64 -7.42
C PRO A 79 8.43 -4.69 -8.82
N MET A 80 8.95 -5.57 -9.63
CA MET A 80 8.41 -5.82 -10.96
C MET A 80 7.68 -7.14 -10.97
N TRP A 81 6.47 -7.12 -11.49
CA TRP A 81 5.68 -8.32 -11.62
C TRP A 81 5.54 -8.64 -13.09
N LEU A 82 5.95 -9.85 -13.47
CA LEU A 82 6.02 -10.23 -14.89
C LEU A 82 4.93 -11.20 -15.30
N GLY A 83 3.86 -11.31 -14.53
CA GLY A 83 2.75 -12.16 -14.87
C GLY A 83 2.10 -11.73 -16.17
N ALA A 84 1.90 -12.65 -17.11
CA ALA A 84 1.50 -12.32 -18.46
C ALA A 84 0.11 -11.69 -18.58
N LYS A 85 -0.79 -12.03 -17.66
CA LYS A 85 -2.17 -11.55 -17.71
C LYS A 85 -2.52 -10.62 -16.56
N THR A 86 -1.55 -10.27 -15.76
CA THR A 86 -1.78 -9.42 -14.59
C THR A 86 -1.76 -7.96 -15.02
N ARG A 87 -2.78 -7.23 -14.64
CA ARG A 87 -2.81 -5.79 -14.85
C ARG A 87 -1.95 -5.12 -13.79
N ILE A 88 -1.02 -4.28 -14.21
CA ILE A 88 -0.13 -3.57 -13.30
C ILE A 88 -0.50 -2.10 -13.28
N ILE A 89 -0.79 -1.59 -12.08
CA ILE A 89 -1.17 -0.19 -11.89
C ILE A 89 -0.21 0.43 -10.89
N HIS A 90 0.35 1.56 -11.26
CA HIS A 90 1.27 2.28 -10.40
C HIS A 90 0.58 3.46 -9.75
N VAL A 91 0.52 3.49 -8.42
CA VAL A 91 -0.03 4.60 -7.67
C VAL A 91 1.04 5.09 -6.70
N GLY A 92 1.59 6.26 -6.95
CA GLY A 92 2.64 6.78 -6.09
C GLY A 92 2.08 7.48 -4.87
N PHE A 93 2.41 6.97 -3.69
CA PHE A 93 2.11 7.64 -2.43
C PHE A 93 3.42 8.07 -1.80
N ASP A 94 3.41 9.20 -1.10
CA ASP A 94 4.58 9.61 -0.34
C ASP A 94 4.94 8.55 0.69
N ASP A 95 6.22 8.48 1.03
CA ASP A 95 6.72 7.47 1.97
C ASP A 95 6.78 8.05 3.37
N PRO A 96 5.82 7.72 4.26
CA PRO A 96 5.78 8.34 5.59
C PRO A 96 7.05 8.15 6.42
N PRO A 97 7.69 6.96 6.45
CA PRO A 97 8.93 6.85 7.20
C PRO A 97 10.01 7.82 6.74
N LYS A 98 10.10 8.06 5.43
CA LYS A 98 11.08 8.99 4.90
C LYS A 98 10.78 10.41 5.33
N LEU A 99 9.51 10.82 5.26
CA LEU A 99 9.09 12.15 5.67
C LEU A 99 9.27 12.34 7.17
N ALA A 100 9.03 11.29 7.95
CA ALA A 100 9.11 11.37 9.39
C ALA A 100 10.55 11.57 9.89
N LYS A 101 11.55 11.29 9.07
CA LYS A 101 12.94 11.48 9.49
C LYS A 101 13.24 12.93 9.84
N ASP A 102 12.59 13.88 9.18
CA ASP A 102 12.81 15.29 9.42
C ASP A 102 11.78 15.91 10.35
N ALA A 103 10.89 15.10 10.90
CA ALA A 103 9.86 15.60 11.80
C ALA A 103 10.47 16.05 13.12
N LYS A 104 9.94 17.14 13.66
CA LYS A 104 10.45 17.74 14.89
C LYS A 104 9.75 17.21 16.13
N SER A 105 8.73 16.41 15.97
CA SER A 105 7.99 15.83 17.09
C SER A 105 7.32 14.55 16.61
N GLU A 106 6.88 13.75 17.58
CA GLU A 106 6.12 12.54 17.23
C GLU A 106 4.81 12.90 16.54
N GLU A 107 4.17 13.97 16.99
CA GLU A 107 2.91 14.38 16.37
C GLU A 107 3.12 14.81 14.91
N GLU A 108 4.22 15.48 14.61
CA GLU A 108 4.51 15.85 13.23
C GLU A 108 4.79 14.59 12.39
N ALA A 109 5.51 13.63 12.95
CA ALA A 109 5.77 12.37 12.25
C ALA A 109 4.46 11.67 11.94
N LEU A 110 3.58 11.55 12.93
CA LEU A 110 2.30 10.88 12.74
C LEU A 110 1.41 11.60 11.75
N ALA A 111 1.53 12.92 11.62
CA ALA A 111 0.73 13.66 10.66
C ALA A 111 1.01 13.20 9.22
N HIS A 112 2.25 12.87 8.90
CA HIS A 112 2.59 12.34 7.58
C HIS A 112 1.93 10.99 7.35
N TYR A 113 1.93 10.13 8.37
CA TYR A 113 1.32 8.81 8.28
C TYR A 113 -0.19 8.94 8.12
N ARG A 114 -0.82 9.87 8.85
CA ARG A 114 -2.27 10.06 8.76
C ARG A 114 -2.69 10.56 7.39
N ARG A 115 -1.93 11.48 6.82
CA ARG A 115 -2.24 11.99 5.48
C ARG A 115 -2.17 10.89 4.44
N VAL A 116 -1.08 10.12 4.44
CA VAL A 116 -0.90 9.06 3.45
C VAL A 116 -1.93 7.96 3.68
N ARG A 117 -2.23 7.62 4.95
CA ARG A 117 -3.28 6.67 5.28
C ARG A 117 -4.61 7.06 4.62
N ASP A 118 -4.96 8.34 4.70
CA ASP A 118 -6.23 8.81 4.16
C ASP A 118 -6.22 8.85 2.64
N GLU A 119 -5.08 9.15 2.04
CA GLU A 119 -4.94 9.10 0.57
C GLU A 119 -5.10 7.67 0.06
N ILE A 120 -4.51 6.72 0.75
CA ILE A 120 -4.63 5.31 0.40
C ILE A 120 -6.08 4.85 0.54
N LYS A 121 -6.78 5.31 1.60
CA LYS A 121 -8.18 4.98 1.78
C LYS A 121 -9.01 5.40 0.57
N LEU A 122 -8.80 6.61 0.08
CA LEU A 122 -9.54 7.10 -1.08
C LEU A 122 -9.29 6.24 -2.31
N PHE A 123 -8.05 5.82 -2.52
CA PHE A 123 -7.74 4.93 -3.63
C PHE A 123 -8.46 3.58 -3.48
N ILE A 124 -8.42 2.99 -2.29
CA ILE A 124 -9.08 1.70 -2.06
C ILE A 124 -10.59 1.83 -2.27
N GLN A 125 -11.18 2.95 -1.89
CA GLN A 125 -12.61 3.16 -2.09
C GLN A 125 -12.99 3.19 -3.58
N SER A 126 -12.04 3.51 -4.45
CA SER A 126 -12.28 3.54 -5.89
C SER A 126 -12.18 2.15 -6.54
N LEU A 127 -11.79 1.12 -5.78
CA LEU A 127 -11.66 -0.23 -6.31
C LEU A 127 -13.00 -0.96 -6.22
N PRO A 128 -13.24 -1.93 -7.09
CA PRO A 128 -12.37 -2.38 -8.20
C PRO A 128 -12.48 -1.57 -9.47
N GLU A 129 -13.32 -0.56 -9.51
CA GLU A 129 -13.55 0.21 -10.74
C GLU A 129 -12.28 0.82 -11.32
N ALA A 130 -11.39 1.29 -10.44
CA ALA A 130 -10.13 1.88 -10.89
C ALA A 130 -9.27 0.88 -11.65
N LEU A 131 -9.42 -0.40 -11.36
CA LEU A 131 -8.66 -1.46 -12.03
C LEU A 131 -9.15 -1.71 -13.45
N SER A 132 -10.38 -1.30 -13.74
CA SER A 132 -10.99 -1.52 -15.04
C SER A 132 -10.74 -0.37 -16.02
N ALA A 133 -10.13 0.71 -15.56
CA ALA A 133 -9.89 1.86 -16.41
C ALA A 133 -8.94 1.49 -17.55
N PRO A 134 -9.21 1.93 -18.78
CA PRO A 134 -8.30 1.65 -19.88
C PRO A 134 -6.93 2.26 -19.62
N GLU A 135 -5.89 1.55 -20.08
CA GLU A 135 -4.55 2.10 -19.95
C GLU A 135 -4.43 3.36 -20.77
N GLY A 136 -3.68 4.31 -20.25
CA GLY A 136 -3.47 5.58 -20.93
C GLY A 136 -4.59 6.58 -20.77
N VAL A 137 -5.69 6.16 -20.15
CA VAL A 137 -6.73 7.09 -19.83
C VAL A 137 -6.53 7.52 -18.41
N HIS A 138 -5.85 8.45 -18.26
CA HIS A 138 -5.62 8.77 -16.99
C HIS A 138 -5.66 10.00 -16.80
N HIS A 139 -5.74 10.25 -16.48
CA HIS A 139 -5.81 10.72 -15.78
C HIS A 139 -5.00 11.21 -15.14
N GLU A 140 -4.74 11.63 -15.15
CA GLU A 140 -4.07 12.08 -14.51
C GLU A 140 -4.44 13.05 -14.02
#